data_58e7011a84b624d47b1050ce323be1c0
#
_entry.id   58e7011a84b624d47b1050ce323be1c0
#
_cell.length_a   1.000
_cell.length_b   1.000
_cell.length_c   1.000
_cell.angle_alpha   90.00
_cell.angle_beta   90.00
_cell.angle_gamma   90.00
#
_symmetry.space_group_name_H-M   'P 1'
#
loop_
_entity.id
_entity.type
_entity.pdbx_description
1 polymer ?
#
loop_
_entity_poly.entity_id
_entity_poly.type
_entity_poly.pdbx_seq_one_letter_code
_entity_poly.pdbx_strand_id
1 'polypeptide(L)'
;AGIEPFLNIWHWTVPTWFSDKDGFAKKENILYFERFVAKMCHELQIKELRYIITLNEPNVYTSFGYITGEWPPQQKNVLTAMLVYKNLVIAHKRSYKILKEANSHLQIGVAAQLGNIQAKRPHHIFDQTVTKLMRYGWNWWFLNRIRRYQDFVGFNYYFTDYYKGFSRKNPTIPVNDLGWYMEPEGVY
;
A
#
# COMPACT_ATOMS: atom_id res chain seq x y z
N ALA A 1 -11.47 28.22 1.41
CA ALA A 1 -10.03 28.41 1.71
C ALA A 1 -9.14 28.08 0.49
N GLY A 2 -9.69 27.61 -0.65
CA GLY A 2 -8.93 27.26 -1.85
C GLY A 2 -8.05 26.00 -1.71
N ILE A 3 -8.35 25.12 -0.73
CA ILE A 3 -7.64 23.85 -0.51
C ILE A 3 -8.46 22.73 -1.12
N GLU A 4 -7.82 21.91 -1.98
CA GLU A 4 -8.42 20.71 -2.54
C GLU A 4 -8.16 19.52 -1.60
N PRO A 5 -9.18 18.88 -0.98
CA PRO A 5 -8.99 17.78 -0.07
C PRO A 5 -8.81 16.45 -0.80
N PHE A 6 -7.89 15.62 -0.30
CA PHE A 6 -7.77 14.20 -0.65
C PHE A 6 -8.23 13.36 0.54
N LEU A 7 -9.40 12.76 0.43
CA LEU A 7 -9.91 11.89 1.50
C LEU A 7 -9.23 10.51 1.43
N ASN A 8 -8.56 10.13 2.51
CA ASN A 8 -8.03 8.78 2.66
C ASN A 8 -8.98 7.94 3.53
N ILE A 9 -9.56 6.87 2.95
CA ILE A 9 -10.56 6.03 3.62
C ILE A 9 -9.91 5.13 4.67
N TRP A 10 -8.78 4.51 4.35
CA TRP A 10 -8.13 3.58 5.26
C TRP A 10 -6.61 3.77 5.33
N HIS A 11 -6.14 3.99 6.55
CA HIS A 11 -4.74 4.20 6.89
C HIS A 11 -4.33 3.27 8.04
N TRP A 12 -4.35 1.93 7.75
CA TRP A 12 -3.83 0.81 8.54
C TRP A 12 -4.64 0.39 9.77
N THR A 13 -5.23 1.33 10.49
CA THR A 13 -6.00 1.00 11.69
C THR A 13 -7.29 0.28 11.35
N VAL A 14 -7.62 -0.73 12.15
CA VAL A 14 -8.87 -1.49 12.04
C VAL A 14 -9.52 -1.64 13.40
N PRO A 15 -10.85 -1.76 13.49
CA PRO A 15 -11.53 -2.08 14.73
C PRO A 15 -11.08 -3.43 15.28
N THR A 16 -11.01 -3.57 16.62
CA THR A 16 -10.58 -4.82 17.28
C THR A 16 -11.43 -6.01 16.85
N TRP A 17 -12.75 -5.86 16.80
CA TRP A 17 -13.66 -6.92 16.35
C TRP A 17 -13.37 -7.41 14.91
N PHE A 18 -12.84 -6.54 14.04
CA PHE A 18 -12.45 -6.94 12.68
C PHE A 18 -11.14 -7.72 12.70
N SER A 19 -10.18 -7.27 13.52
CA SER A 19 -8.92 -7.97 13.75
C SER A 19 -9.17 -9.36 14.37
N ASP A 20 -10.07 -9.46 15.37
CA ASP A 20 -10.44 -10.71 16.04
C ASP A 20 -11.07 -11.74 15.08
N LYS A 21 -11.58 -11.29 13.94
CA LYS A 21 -12.09 -12.12 12.84
C LYS A 21 -11.05 -12.39 11.75
N ASP A 22 -9.76 -12.25 12.04
CA ASP A 22 -8.63 -12.35 11.11
C ASP A 22 -8.57 -11.24 10.03
N GLY A 23 -9.29 -10.14 10.20
CA GLY A 23 -9.20 -8.96 9.36
C GLY A 23 -9.22 -9.25 7.85
N PHE A 24 -8.31 -8.64 7.13
CA PHE A 24 -8.15 -8.88 5.69
C PHE A 24 -7.52 -10.23 5.32
N ALA A 25 -7.11 -11.08 6.27
CA ALA A 25 -6.67 -12.43 5.95
C ALA A 25 -7.82 -13.31 5.44
N LYS A 26 -9.06 -13.04 5.87
CA LYS A 26 -10.27 -13.70 5.36
C LYS A 26 -10.96 -12.88 4.29
N LYS A 27 -11.18 -13.50 3.12
CA LYS A 27 -11.83 -12.85 1.98
C LYS A 27 -13.25 -12.39 2.29
N GLU A 28 -13.96 -13.12 3.12
CA GLU A 28 -15.34 -12.83 3.54
C GLU A 28 -15.43 -11.50 4.28
N ASN A 29 -14.39 -11.14 5.01
CA ASN A 29 -14.35 -9.91 5.80
C ASN A 29 -14.26 -8.64 4.93
N ILE A 30 -13.92 -8.77 3.65
CA ILE A 30 -13.91 -7.63 2.73
C ILE A 30 -15.30 -6.97 2.68
N LEU A 31 -16.37 -7.74 2.88
CA LEU A 31 -17.73 -7.21 2.95
C LEU A 31 -17.91 -6.14 4.03
N TYR A 32 -17.20 -6.24 5.16
CA TYR A 32 -17.26 -5.21 6.20
C TYR A 32 -16.63 -3.89 5.73
N PHE A 33 -15.52 -3.98 4.99
CA PHE A 33 -14.89 -2.81 4.41
C PHE A 33 -15.76 -2.18 3.31
N GLU A 34 -16.41 -2.98 2.46
CA GLU A 34 -17.38 -2.52 1.47
C GLU A 34 -18.55 -1.76 2.12
N ARG A 35 -19.11 -2.31 3.19
CA ARG A 35 -20.19 -1.67 3.96
C ARG A 35 -19.74 -0.36 4.59
N PHE A 36 -18.50 -0.31 5.09
CA PHE A 36 -17.92 0.93 5.62
C PHE A 36 -17.80 1.99 4.52
N VAL A 37 -17.28 1.65 3.35
CA VAL A 37 -17.16 2.56 2.20
C VAL A 37 -18.54 3.04 1.74
N ALA A 38 -19.52 2.13 1.61
CA ALA A 38 -20.88 2.49 1.22
C ALA A 38 -21.55 3.42 2.23
N LYS A 39 -21.40 3.16 3.54
CA LYS A 39 -21.91 4.03 4.60
C LYS A 39 -21.24 5.40 4.55
N MET A 40 -19.94 5.45 4.36
CA MET A 40 -19.20 6.71 4.22
C MET A 40 -19.73 7.54 3.02
N CYS A 41 -20.01 6.89 1.89
CA CYS A 41 -20.61 7.59 0.73
C CYS A 41 -21.97 8.21 1.06
N HIS A 42 -22.75 7.57 1.92
CA HIS A 42 -24.07 8.04 2.34
C HIS A 42 -23.97 9.17 3.37
N GLU A 43 -23.10 9.03 4.37
CA GLU A 43 -23.01 9.96 5.52
C GLU A 43 -22.20 11.24 5.20
N LEU A 44 -21.18 11.13 4.35
CA LEU A 44 -20.38 12.28 3.94
C LEU A 44 -20.97 12.91 2.67
N GLN A 45 -20.78 14.21 2.53
CA GLN A 45 -21.12 14.91 1.28
C GLN A 45 -20.11 14.57 0.18
N ILE A 46 -20.05 13.29 -0.19
CA ILE A 46 -19.06 12.76 -1.14
C ILE A 46 -19.15 13.43 -2.52
N LYS A 47 -20.27 14.06 -2.84
CA LYS A 47 -20.47 14.82 -4.08
C LYS A 47 -19.60 16.06 -4.18
N GLU A 48 -19.16 16.59 -3.03
CA GLU A 48 -18.28 17.77 -2.95
C GLU A 48 -16.79 17.40 -3.00
N LEU A 49 -16.47 16.09 -2.84
CA LEU A 49 -15.12 15.60 -2.94
C LEU A 49 -14.74 15.31 -4.39
N ARG A 50 -13.49 15.59 -4.72
CA ARG A 50 -12.91 15.25 -6.02
C ARG A 50 -11.97 14.04 -5.96
N TYR A 51 -11.20 13.92 -4.90
CA TYR A 51 -10.15 12.91 -4.79
C TYR A 51 -10.34 12.01 -3.58
N ILE A 52 -10.27 10.70 -3.81
CA ILE A 52 -10.36 9.68 -2.75
C ILE A 52 -9.21 8.68 -2.89
N ILE A 53 -8.51 8.45 -1.79
CA ILE A 53 -7.55 7.37 -1.60
C ILE A 53 -8.25 6.26 -0.83
N THR A 54 -8.39 5.09 -1.44
CA THR A 54 -9.07 3.97 -0.79
C THR A 54 -8.22 3.31 0.28
N LEU A 55 -6.95 3.09 -0.04
CA LEU A 55 -5.97 2.40 0.82
C LEU A 55 -4.66 3.16 0.81
N ASN A 56 -4.08 3.35 2.00
CA ASN A 56 -2.72 3.83 2.14
C ASN A 56 -1.75 2.65 2.31
N GLU A 57 -0.73 2.59 1.48
CA GLU A 57 0.44 1.69 1.55
C GLU A 57 0.10 0.23 1.90
N PRO A 58 -0.68 -0.46 1.07
CA PRO A 58 -1.09 -1.84 1.34
C PRO A 58 0.09 -2.82 1.45
N ASN A 59 1.22 -2.53 0.80
CA ASN A 59 2.47 -3.27 0.90
C ASN A 59 3.10 -3.13 2.29
N VAL A 60 3.11 -1.93 2.86
CA VAL A 60 3.66 -1.65 4.20
C VAL A 60 2.84 -2.35 5.27
N TYR A 61 1.50 -2.15 5.27
CA TYR A 61 0.61 -2.84 6.20
C TYR A 61 0.80 -4.36 6.16
N THR A 62 0.87 -4.93 4.94
CA THR A 62 1.06 -6.38 4.76
C THR A 62 2.42 -6.84 5.29
N SER A 63 3.48 -6.08 5.02
CA SER A 63 4.83 -6.43 5.47
C SER A 63 4.95 -6.39 6.98
N PHE A 64 4.60 -5.25 7.60
CA PHE A 64 4.78 -5.06 9.04
C PHE A 64 3.81 -5.88 9.88
N GLY A 65 2.60 -6.09 9.41
CA GLY A 65 1.60 -6.88 10.13
C GLY A 65 1.76 -8.39 10.00
N TYR A 66 2.28 -8.88 8.84
CA TYR A 66 2.19 -10.31 8.51
C TYR A 66 3.51 -10.96 8.08
N ILE A 67 4.57 -10.17 7.78
CA ILE A 67 5.90 -10.72 7.45
C ILE A 67 6.86 -10.49 8.62
N THR A 68 7.06 -9.23 9.05
CA THR A 68 7.97 -8.91 10.15
C THR A 68 7.30 -9.04 11.51
N GLY A 69 5.98 -8.84 11.59
CA GLY A 69 5.20 -8.93 12.82
C GLY A 69 5.47 -7.79 13.80
N GLU A 70 5.91 -6.63 13.30
CA GLU A 70 6.16 -5.44 14.12
C GLU A 70 4.87 -4.71 14.47
N TRP A 71 3.86 -4.78 13.59
CA TRP A 71 2.55 -4.17 13.81
C TRP A 71 1.47 -5.23 14.06
N PRO A 72 0.35 -4.87 14.71
CA PRO A 72 -0.80 -5.77 14.78
C PRO A 72 -1.23 -6.26 13.38
N PRO A 73 -1.60 -7.53 13.24
CA PRO A 73 -1.81 -8.55 14.26
C PRO A 73 -0.55 -9.35 14.66
N GLN A 74 0.65 -8.85 14.39
CA GLN A 74 1.96 -9.40 14.77
C GLN A 74 2.22 -10.84 14.27
N GLN A 75 1.66 -11.17 13.13
CA GLN A 75 1.88 -12.48 12.49
C GLN A 75 3.21 -12.48 11.74
N LYS A 76 3.83 -13.68 11.66
CA LYS A 76 5.05 -13.93 10.88
C LYS A 76 4.80 -15.09 9.91
N ASN A 77 3.90 -14.85 8.95
CA ASN A 77 3.47 -15.88 8.00
C ASN A 77 3.32 -15.30 6.59
N VAL A 78 4.24 -15.67 5.72
CA VAL A 78 4.29 -15.19 4.33
C VAL A 78 3.04 -15.60 3.53
N LEU A 79 2.48 -16.79 3.76
CA LEU A 79 1.27 -17.24 3.06
C LEU A 79 0.07 -16.37 3.45
N THR A 80 -0.08 -16.08 4.74
CA THR A 80 -1.11 -15.16 5.22
C THR A 80 -0.89 -13.75 4.65
N ALA A 81 0.34 -13.26 4.63
CA ALA A 81 0.68 -11.98 4.00
C ALA A 81 0.24 -11.91 2.53
N MET A 82 0.49 -12.97 1.76
CA MET A 82 0.05 -13.05 0.35
C MET A 82 -1.49 -13.03 0.22
N LEU A 83 -2.20 -13.69 1.12
CA LEU A 83 -3.68 -13.66 1.15
C LEU A 83 -4.18 -12.25 1.48
N VAL A 84 -3.63 -11.61 2.52
CA VAL A 84 -3.97 -10.23 2.90
C VAL A 84 -3.74 -9.28 1.72
N TYR A 85 -2.57 -9.34 1.09
CA TYR A 85 -2.23 -8.46 -0.03
C TYR A 85 -3.16 -8.64 -1.22
N LYS A 86 -3.53 -9.90 -1.53
CA LYS A 86 -4.54 -10.23 -2.54
C LYS A 86 -5.93 -9.71 -2.15
N ASN A 87 -6.32 -9.84 -0.90
CA ASN A 87 -7.62 -9.38 -0.41
C ASN A 87 -7.73 -7.86 -0.40
N LEU A 88 -6.64 -7.13 -0.11
CA LEU A 88 -6.58 -5.67 -0.25
C LEU A 88 -6.76 -5.21 -1.71
N VAL A 89 -6.25 -5.98 -2.70
CA VAL A 89 -6.57 -5.71 -4.13
C VAL A 89 -8.08 -5.84 -4.38
N ILE A 90 -8.73 -6.86 -3.82
CA ILE A 90 -10.18 -7.06 -3.98
C ILE A 90 -10.95 -5.95 -3.27
N ALA A 91 -10.56 -5.61 -2.05
CA ALA A 91 -11.17 -4.53 -1.28
C ALA A 91 -11.12 -3.19 -2.04
N HIS A 92 -9.95 -2.83 -2.58
CA HIS A 92 -9.81 -1.63 -3.41
C HIS A 92 -10.75 -1.65 -4.63
N LYS A 93 -10.76 -2.74 -5.41
CA LYS A 93 -11.59 -2.85 -6.62
C LYS A 93 -13.08 -2.72 -6.34
N ARG A 94 -13.54 -3.28 -5.22
CA ARG A 94 -14.94 -3.20 -4.81
C ARG A 94 -15.28 -1.80 -4.31
N SER A 95 -14.39 -1.20 -3.52
CA SER A 95 -14.53 0.20 -3.10
C SER A 95 -14.55 1.16 -4.28
N TYR A 96 -13.69 0.97 -5.29
CA TYR A 96 -13.70 1.76 -6.51
C TYR A 96 -15.08 1.77 -7.19
N LYS A 97 -15.71 0.58 -7.33
CA LYS A 97 -17.03 0.46 -7.94
C LYS A 97 -18.09 1.21 -7.13
N ILE A 98 -18.14 0.97 -5.81
CA ILE A 98 -19.09 1.65 -4.90
C ILE A 98 -18.96 3.17 -5.00
N LEU A 99 -17.73 3.68 -5.00
CA LEU A 99 -17.44 5.10 -5.08
C LEU A 99 -17.84 5.69 -6.43
N LYS A 100 -17.55 5.00 -7.54
CA LYS A 100 -17.96 5.43 -8.89
C LYS A 100 -19.47 5.39 -9.10
N GLU A 101 -20.16 4.44 -8.49
CA GLU A 101 -21.63 4.38 -8.48
C GLU A 101 -22.24 5.54 -7.69
N ALA A 102 -21.62 5.92 -6.56
CA ALA A 102 -22.07 7.05 -5.75
C ALA A 102 -21.79 8.42 -6.41
N ASN A 103 -20.64 8.57 -7.08
CA ASN A 103 -20.27 9.75 -7.84
C ASN A 103 -19.25 9.40 -8.92
N SER A 104 -19.67 9.37 -10.19
CA SER A 104 -18.84 9.01 -11.34
C SER A 104 -17.67 9.97 -11.59
N HIS A 105 -17.74 11.21 -11.12
CA HIS A 105 -16.71 12.24 -11.28
C HIS A 105 -15.55 12.11 -10.30
N LEU A 106 -15.70 11.29 -9.24
CA LEU A 106 -14.62 11.06 -8.29
C LEU A 106 -13.37 10.53 -8.97
N GLN A 107 -12.25 11.11 -8.61
CA GLN A 107 -10.93 10.56 -8.92
C GLN A 107 -10.51 9.66 -7.77
N ILE A 108 -10.31 8.38 -8.04
CA ILE A 108 -10.09 7.35 -7.03
C ILE A 108 -8.74 6.69 -7.27
N GLY A 109 -7.94 6.59 -6.21
CA GLY A 109 -6.62 5.98 -6.27
C GLY A 109 -6.22 5.27 -4.98
N VAL A 110 -4.96 4.94 -4.91
CA VAL A 110 -4.27 4.46 -3.71
C VAL A 110 -3.06 5.34 -3.45
N ALA A 111 -2.65 5.47 -2.20
CA ALA A 111 -1.31 5.97 -1.89
C ALA A 111 -0.40 4.74 -1.72
N ALA A 112 0.62 4.64 -2.56
CA ALA A 112 1.56 3.52 -2.57
C ALA A 112 2.93 3.95 -2.05
N GLN A 113 3.48 3.23 -1.08
CA GLN A 113 4.89 3.37 -0.75
C GLN A 113 5.71 2.68 -1.86
N LEU A 114 6.44 3.47 -2.61
CA LEU A 114 7.33 2.99 -3.65
C LEU A 114 8.77 3.24 -3.23
N GLY A 115 9.58 2.17 -3.25
CA GLY A 115 10.99 2.24 -2.86
C GLY A 115 11.91 2.21 -4.07
N ASN A 116 12.99 2.97 -4.03
CA ASN A 116 14.09 2.80 -4.95
C ASN A 116 14.95 1.63 -4.47
N ILE A 117 14.72 0.44 -5.02
CA ILE A 117 15.42 -0.80 -4.65
C ILE A 117 16.52 -1.07 -5.66
N GLN A 118 17.77 -1.02 -5.22
CA GLN A 118 18.96 -1.10 -6.07
C GLN A 118 19.87 -2.29 -5.71
N ALA A 119 20.57 -2.82 -6.72
CA ALA A 119 21.63 -3.82 -6.50
C ALA A 119 22.88 -3.12 -5.96
N LYS A 120 23.42 -3.56 -4.81
CA LYS A 120 24.66 -3.03 -4.26
C LYS A 120 25.86 -3.28 -5.18
N ARG A 121 25.81 -4.37 -5.95
CA ARG A 121 26.77 -4.71 -6.98
C ARG A 121 26.07 -4.66 -8.35
N PRO A 122 26.10 -3.52 -9.06
CA PRO A 122 25.25 -3.28 -10.25
C PRO A 122 25.55 -4.24 -11.43
N HIS A 123 26.75 -4.87 -11.47
CA HIS A 123 27.09 -5.83 -12.51
C HIS A 123 26.95 -7.31 -12.06
N HIS A 124 26.48 -7.57 -10.84
CA HIS A 124 26.31 -8.92 -10.32
C HIS A 124 24.91 -9.45 -10.63
N ILE A 125 24.80 -10.43 -11.52
CA ILE A 125 23.53 -10.94 -12.05
C ILE A 125 22.55 -11.38 -10.95
N PHE A 126 23.04 -12.06 -9.91
CA PHE A 126 22.17 -12.50 -8.80
C PHE A 126 21.58 -11.31 -8.03
N ASP A 127 22.40 -10.28 -7.73
CA ASP A 127 21.90 -9.08 -7.03
C ASP A 127 20.85 -8.33 -7.88
N GLN A 128 21.10 -8.20 -9.20
CA GLN A 128 20.14 -7.59 -10.12
C GLN A 128 18.83 -8.38 -10.19
N THR A 129 18.89 -9.71 -10.25
CA THR A 129 17.71 -10.56 -10.33
C THR A 129 16.86 -10.42 -9.04
N VAL A 130 17.52 -10.51 -7.88
CA VAL A 130 16.85 -10.36 -6.58
C VAL A 130 16.18 -8.98 -6.47
N THR A 131 16.91 -7.90 -6.75
CA THR A 131 16.34 -6.54 -6.64
C THR A 131 15.24 -6.29 -7.66
N LYS A 132 15.30 -6.86 -8.86
CA LYS A 132 14.23 -6.79 -9.85
C LYS A 132 12.96 -7.48 -9.35
N LEU A 133 13.07 -8.66 -8.74
CA LEU A 133 11.94 -9.37 -8.14
C LEU A 133 11.37 -8.62 -6.94
N MET A 134 12.23 -8.10 -6.06
CA MET A 134 11.80 -7.30 -4.92
C MET A 134 11.09 -6.02 -5.36
N ARG A 135 11.64 -5.30 -6.34
CA ARG A 135 11.03 -4.10 -6.92
C ARG A 135 9.67 -4.40 -7.54
N TYR A 136 9.56 -5.52 -8.28
CA TYR A 136 8.27 -5.94 -8.82
C TYR A 136 7.26 -6.23 -7.69
N GLY A 137 7.64 -7.02 -6.70
CA GLY A 137 6.76 -7.40 -5.57
C GLY A 137 6.31 -6.19 -4.75
N TRP A 138 7.23 -5.28 -4.48
CA TRP A 138 7.00 -4.12 -3.63
C TRP A 138 6.27 -2.98 -4.37
N ASN A 139 6.77 -2.55 -5.55
CA ASN A 139 6.25 -1.39 -6.25
C ASN A 139 5.11 -1.73 -7.21
N TRP A 140 5.21 -2.84 -7.95
CA TRP A 140 4.37 -3.04 -9.13
C TRP A 140 3.29 -4.10 -8.99
N TRP A 141 3.47 -5.07 -8.09
CA TRP A 141 2.56 -6.21 -8.00
C TRP A 141 1.12 -5.77 -7.70
N PHE A 142 0.94 -4.85 -6.76
CA PHE A 142 -0.37 -4.33 -6.37
C PHE A 142 -0.94 -3.41 -7.46
N LEU A 143 -0.17 -2.41 -7.87
CA LEU A 143 -0.60 -1.41 -8.85
C LEU A 143 -1.01 -2.03 -10.19
N ASN A 144 -0.27 -3.03 -10.68
CA ASN A 144 -0.62 -3.74 -11.90
C ASN A 144 -1.97 -4.46 -11.81
N ARG A 145 -2.36 -4.93 -10.62
CA ARG A 145 -3.63 -5.62 -10.42
C ARG A 145 -4.82 -4.70 -10.30
N ILE A 146 -4.60 -3.45 -9.94
CA ILE A 146 -5.67 -2.46 -9.79
C ILE A 146 -5.72 -1.45 -10.94
N ARG A 147 -4.84 -1.50 -11.92
CA ARG A 147 -4.62 -0.47 -12.96
C ARG A 147 -5.90 -0.02 -13.70
N ARG A 148 -6.92 -0.87 -13.78
CA ARG A 148 -8.23 -0.55 -14.38
C ARG A 148 -9.26 -0.03 -13.38
N TYR A 149 -8.87 0.10 -12.13
CA TYR A 149 -9.70 0.50 -10.99
C TYR A 149 -9.04 1.63 -10.22
N GLN A 150 -8.30 2.49 -10.91
CA GLN A 150 -7.69 3.68 -10.34
C GLN A 150 -7.61 4.77 -11.40
N ASP A 151 -7.81 6.02 -10.98
CA ASP A 151 -7.71 7.20 -11.82
C ASP A 151 -6.36 7.92 -11.59
N PHE A 152 -5.75 7.74 -10.43
CA PHE A 152 -4.42 8.24 -10.07
C PHE A 152 -3.70 7.32 -9.09
N VAL A 153 -2.41 7.58 -8.87
CA VAL A 153 -1.60 6.95 -7.82
C VAL A 153 -0.96 8.04 -6.98
N GLY A 154 -1.17 8.00 -5.67
CA GLY A 154 -0.39 8.75 -4.70
C GLY A 154 0.96 8.05 -4.49
N PHE A 155 2.04 8.83 -4.49
CA PHE A 155 3.39 8.31 -4.38
C PHE A 155 4.01 8.74 -3.05
N ASN A 156 4.29 7.75 -2.18
CA ASN A 156 4.99 7.94 -0.92
C ASN A 156 6.41 7.40 -1.09
N TYR A 157 7.39 8.31 -1.14
CA TYR A 157 8.80 7.97 -1.23
C TYR A 157 9.55 8.47 0.00
N TYR A 158 10.38 7.61 0.58
CA TYR A 158 11.11 7.92 1.82
C TYR A 158 12.60 7.61 1.74
N PHE A 159 13.02 6.58 1.00
CA PHE A 159 14.39 6.08 1.03
C PHE A 159 14.74 5.24 -0.21
N THR A 160 16.04 5.06 -0.41
CA THR A 160 16.62 4.06 -1.29
C THR A 160 17.15 2.89 -0.48
N ASP A 161 16.91 1.68 -0.96
CA ASP A 161 17.47 0.45 -0.39
C ASP A 161 18.42 -0.24 -1.37
N TYR A 162 19.65 -0.48 -0.91
CA TYR A 162 20.66 -1.26 -1.63
C TYR A 162 20.75 -2.68 -1.09
N TYR A 163 20.71 -3.66 -1.97
CA TYR A 163 20.78 -5.08 -1.62
C TYR A 163 21.98 -5.80 -2.22
N LYS A 164 22.62 -6.65 -1.40
CA LYS A 164 23.58 -7.69 -1.84
C LYS A 164 22.89 -9.03 -1.63
N GLY A 165 22.41 -9.67 -2.71
CA GLY A 165 21.43 -10.76 -2.61
C GLY A 165 20.19 -10.30 -1.83
N PHE A 166 19.79 -11.04 -0.81
CA PHE A 166 18.66 -10.70 0.06
C PHE A 166 19.03 -9.81 1.26
N SER A 167 20.29 -9.46 1.43
CA SER A 167 20.76 -8.65 2.55
C SER A 167 20.76 -7.16 2.20
N ARG A 168 20.03 -6.34 2.96
CA ARG A 168 20.07 -4.88 2.84
C ARG A 168 21.44 -4.36 3.27
N LYS A 169 22.03 -3.49 2.46
CA LYS A 169 23.40 -2.96 2.60
C LYS A 169 23.45 -1.48 2.24
N ASN A 170 22.61 -0.68 2.92
CA ASN A 170 22.58 0.76 2.72
C ASN A 170 23.87 1.42 3.23
N PRO A 171 24.23 2.61 2.69
CA PRO A 171 25.14 3.52 3.35
C PRO A 171 24.62 3.91 4.73
N THR A 172 25.53 4.30 5.62
CA THR A 172 25.21 4.71 6.99
C THR A 172 24.91 6.20 7.10
N ILE A 173 25.23 6.98 6.09
CA ILE A 173 24.98 8.43 5.98
C ILE A 173 24.77 8.82 4.50
N PRO A 174 23.90 9.82 4.19
CA PRO A 174 23.00 10.47 5.12
C PRO A 174 21.79 9.59 5.48
N VAL A 175 21.36 9.64 6.72
CA VAL A 175 20.16 8.94 7.20
C VAL A 175 19.24 9.92 7.95
N ASN A 176 17.93 9.62 7.94
CA ASN A 176 16.97 10.35 8.73
C ASN A 176 16.93 9.81 10.18
N ASP A 177 16.05 10.36 11.03
CA ASP A 177 15.90 9.97 12.43
C ASP A 177 15.49 8.50 12.64
N LEU A 178 14.94 7.86 11.61
CA LEU A 178 14.61 6.43 11.61
C LEU A 178 15.76 5.55 11.11
N GLY A 179 16.91 6.14 10.79
CA GLY A 179 18.07 5.43 10.24
C GLY A 179 17.91 5.03 8.78
N TRP A 180 16.96 5.61 8.06
CA TRP A 180 16.76 5.32 6.63
C TRP A 180 17.71 6.14 5.77
N TYR A 181 18.33 5.48 4.81
CA TYR A 181 19.22 6.16 3.87
C TYR A 181 18.44 7.08 2.94
N MET A 182 18.78 8.37 3.00
CA MET A 182 18.13 9.42 2.23
C MET A 182 18.83 9.61 0.88
N GLU A 183 18.09 9.40 -0.18
CA GLU A 183 18.53 9.64 -1.56
C GLU A 183 17.33 10.21 -2.35
N PRO A 184 17.14 11.56 -2.30
CA PRO A 184 15.97 12.19 -2.95
C PRO A 184 15.88 11.91 -4.44
N GLU A 185 17.01 11.72 -5.12
CA GLU A 185 17.09 11.40 -6.55
C GLU A 185 16.45 10.04 -6.88
N GLY A 186 16.28 9.17 -5.90
CA GLY A 186 15.64 7.87 -6.07
C GLY A 186 14.15 7.94 -6.42
N VAL A 187 13.55 9.14 -6.40
CA VAL A 187 12.17 9.37 -6.82
C VAL A 187 12.00 9.35 -8.34
N TYR A 188 13.08 9.58 -9.08
CA TYR A 188 13.14 9.55 -10.55
C TYR A 188 13.55 8.15 -11.04
#